data_40ce6e32a565775c6e71814222d12241
#
_entry.id   40ce6e32a565775c6e71814222d12241
#
_cell.length_a   1.000
_cell.length_b   1.000
_cell.length_c   1.000
_cell.angle_alpha   90.00
_cell.angle_beta   90.00
_cell.angle_gamma   90.00
#
_symmetry.space_group_name_H-M   'P 1'
#
loop_
_entity.id
_entity.type
_entity.pdbx_description
1 polymer ?
#
loop_
_entity_poly.entity_id
_entity_poly.type
_entity_poly.pdbx_seq_one_letter_code
_entity_poly.pdbx_strand_id
1 'polypeptide(L)'
;SFPTRRSSDLRFAGYRMPPTGNANYGWILHMLSKLSANGTAGFVLANGSMSSNTSGEGEIRAQMIENDLIDCMIALPGQLFYTTQIPVCLWFMTKSKAADPAKGYRDRQGETLFIDARNLGTMISRTTKELTTEDIATIADTYHAWRSTPEELAARIARGDSKLEKYEDQAGFCKVATLQDIKDNDYVLTPGRYVGAAEQEEDGVAFETKMRELSKTLFEQMKQAEELDRAIRQNLEVLGYGE
;
A
#
# COMPACT_ATOMS: atom_id res chain seq x y z
N SER A 1 -26.77 -1.76 -8.71
CA SER A 1 -26.26 -2.90 -9.47
C SER A 1 -25.25 -2.46 -10.52
N PHE A 2 -24.17 -3.20 -10.66
CA PHE A 2 -23.18 -2.90 -11.68
C PHE A 2 -23.84 -3.05 -13.05
N PRO A 3 -23.77 -2.06 -13.94
CA PRO A 3 -24.40 -2.16 -15.25
C PRO A 3 -23.84 -3.36 -16.01
N THR A 4 -24.71 -4.02 -16.77
CA THR A 4 -24.40 -5.23 -17.54
C THR A 4 -23.11 -5.08 -18.33
N ARG A 5 -22.14 -5.96 -18.08
CA ARG A 5 -20.85 -6.03 -18.76
C ARG A 5 -21.04 -6.65 -20.15
N ARG A 6 -21.34 -5.81 -21.12
CA ARG A 6 -21.41 -6.22 -22.52
C ARG A 6 -20.09 -5.95 -23.21
N SER A 7 -19.69 -6.81 -24.14
CA SER A 7 -18.49 -6.63 -24.97
C SER A 7 -18.48 -5.31 -25.76
N SER A 8 -19.66 -4.72 -25.96
CA SER A 8 -19.87 -3.40 -26.61
C SER A 8 -19.85 -2.23 -25.61
N ASP A 9 -19.52 -2.44 -24.34
CA ASP A 9 -19.49 -1.36 -23.36
C ASP A 9 -18.25 -0.50 -23.54
N LEU A 10 -18.45 0.72 -24.04
CA LEU A 10 -17.39 1.68 -24.33
C LEU A 10 -16.52 2.06 -23.14
N ARG A 11 -16.98 1.81 -21.91
CA ARG A 11 -16.18 2.05 -20.69
C ARG A 11 -14.96 1.14 -20.61
N PHE A 12 -15.01 0.01 -21.29
CA PHE A 12 -13.95 -1.01 -21.31
C PHE A 12 -13.22 -1.09 -22.64
N ALA A 13 -13.51 -0.13 -23.55
CA ALA A 13 -12.86 -0.11 -24.87
C ALA A 13 -11.33 -0.04 -24.73
N GLY A 14 -10.63 -0.93 -25.43
CA GLY A 14 -9.16 -1.03 -25.37
C GLY A 14 -8.60 -1.87 -24.21
N TYR A 15 -9.46 -2.39 -23.32
CA TYR A 15 -9.09 -3.24 -22.21
C TYR A 15 -9.74 -4.61 -22.27
N ARG A 16 -9.11 -5.60 -21.67
CA ARG A 16 -9.78 -6.87 -21.43
C ARG A 16 -11.05 -6.65 -20.59
N MET A 17 -12.10 -7.39 -20.91
CA MET A 17 -13.37 -7.33 -20.17
C MET A 17 -13.14 -7.73 -18.69
N PRO A 18 -13.56 -6.91 -17.73
CA PRO A 18 -13.46 -7.25 -16.31
C PRO A 18 -14.21 -8.54 -15.96
N PRO A 19 -13.69 -9.35 -15.03
CA PRO A 19 -14.32 -10.60 -14.63
C PRO A 19 -15.70 -10.39 -14.01
N THR A 20 -16.61 -11.36 -14.18
CA THR A 20 -17.98 -11.26 -13.64
C THR A 20 -18.03 -11.45 -12.13
N GLY A 21 -17.09 -12.23 -11.56
CA GLY A 21 -17.02 -12.54 -10.12
C GLY A 21 -16.38 -11.48 -9.25
N ASN A 22 -15.64 -10.51 -9.85
CA ASN A 22 -14.98 -9.43 -9.11
C ASN A 22 -15.19 -8.10 -9.82
N ALA A 23 -15.72 -7.10 -9.11
CA ALA A 23 -16.06 -5.81 -9.68
C ALA A 23 -14.92 -4.78 -9.65
N ASN A 24 -13.80 -5.04 -8.95
CA ASN A 24 -12.75 -4.05 -8.72
C ASN A 24 -12.27 -3.39 -10.01
N TYR A 25 -11.79 -4.17 -10.98
CA TYR A 25 -11.31 -3.62 -12.25
C TYR A 25 -12.41 -3.05 -13.13
N GLY A 26 -13.65 -3.50 -12.98
CA GLY A 26 -14.80 -2.87 -13.61
C GLY A 26 -15.05 -1.45 -13.11
N TRP A 27 -14.89 -1.21 -11.81
CA TRP A 27 -14.97 0.12 -11.22
C TRP A 27 -13.77 0.99 -11.60
N ILE A 28 -12.56 0.44 -11.58
CA ILE A 28 -11.36 1.15 -12.02
C ILE A 28 -11.52 1.67 -13.45
N LEU A 29 -11.88 0.81 -14.40
CA LEU A 29 -12.07 1.18 -15.79
C LEU A 29 -13.27 2.14 -15.99
N HIS A 30 -14.33 1.99 -15.18
CA HIS A 30 -15.44 2.94 -15.18
C HIS A 30 -14.96 4.34 -14.80
N MET A 31 -14.22 4.48 -13.70
CA MET A 31 -13.66 5.77 -13.29
C MET A 31 -12.72 6.34 -14.35
N LEU A 32 -11.82 5.49 -14.88
CA LEU A 32 -10.92 5.88 -15.96
C LEU A 32 -11.66 6.41 -17.20
N SER A 33 -12.78 5.77 -17.57
CA SER A 33 -13.60 6.22 -18.72
C SER A 33 -14.22 7.60 -18.52
N LYS A 34 -14.36 8.05 -17.27
CA LYS A 34 -14.94 9.34 -16.89
C LYS A 34 -13.91 10.45 -16.67
N LEU A 35 -12.63 10.10 -16.61
CA LEU A 35 -11.58 11.11 -16.46
C LEU A 35 -11.46 11.95 -17.72
N SER A 36 -11.33 13.28 -17.54
CA SER A 36 -10.87 14.18 -18.59
C SER A 36 -9.41 13.88 -18.98
N ALA A 37 -8.92 14.48 -20.05
CA ALA A 37 -7.55 14.28 -20.54
C ALA A 37 -6.47 14.58 -19.46
N ASN A 38 -6.71 15.57 -18.60
CA ASN A 38 -5.80 15.98 -17.51
C ASN A 38 -6.37 15.65 -16.12
N GLY A 39 -7.34 14.72 -16.06
CA GLY A 39 -8.01 14.34 -14.83
C GLY A 39 -7.20 13.35 -14.01
N THR A 40 -7.38 13.39 -12.70
CA THR A 40 -6.84 12.43 -11.74
C THR A 40 -7.98 11.76 -10.98
N ALA A 41 -7.88 10.46 -10.74
CA ALA A 41 -8.77 9.71 -9.85
C ALA A 41 -7.97 9.18 -8.68
N GLY A 42 -8.53 9.30 -7.46
CA GLY A 42 -8.03 8.64 -6.25
C GLY A 42 -9.14 7.80 -5.64
N PHE A 43 -8.84 6.55 -5.28
CA PHE A 43 -9.82 5.65 -4.66
C PHE A 43 -9.15 4.56 -3.82
N VAL A 44 -9.95 3.96 -2.94
CA VAL A 44 -9.52 2.92 -2.00
C VAL A 44 -9.97 1.56 -2.51
N LEU A 45 -9.05 0.59 -2.47
CA LEU A 45 -9.36 -0.83 -2.71
C LEU A 45 -8.64 -1.72 -1.67
N ALA A 46 -9.10 -2.95 -1.54
CA ALA A 46 -8.38 -3.98 -0.79
C ALA A 46 -7.04 -4.32 -1.47
N ASN A 47 -6.02 -4.68 -0.68
CA ASN A 47 -4.66 -4.94 -1.17
C ASN A 47 -4.58 -5.99 -2.29
N GLY A 48 -5.49 -6.98 -2.32
CA GLY A 48 -5.55 -7.96 -3.40
C GLY A 48 -5.69 -7.36 -4.80
N SER A 49 -6.24 -6.14 -4.93
CA SER A 49 -6.37 -5.45 -6.21
C SER A 49 -5.02 -5.14 -6.87
N MET A 50 -3.95 -4.98 -6.08
CA MET A 50 -2.61 -4.65 -6.57
C MET A 50 -1.88 -5.83 -7.23
N SER A 51 -2.26 -7.08 -6.93
CA SER A 51 -1.53 -8.28 -7.35
C SER A 51 -2.39 -9.41 -7.92
N SER A 52 -3.72 -9.31 -7.85
CA SER A 52 -4.62 -10.36 -8.35
C SER A 52 -4.43 -10.60 -9.84
N ASN A 53 -4.33 -11.89 -10.21
CA ASN A 53 -4.30 -12.36 -11.59
C ASN A 53 -5.57 -13.17 -11.94
N THR A 54 -6.53 -13.22 -11.02
CA THR A 54 -7.75 -14.01 -11.16
C THR A 54 -8.58 -13.52 -12.35
N SER A 55 -8.96 -14.44 -13.23
CA SER A 55 -9.88 -14.19 -14.34
C SER A 55 -9.47 -13.02 -15.26
N GLY A 56 -8.17 -12.76 -15.41
CA GLY A 56 -7.64 -11.76 -16.31
C GLY A 56 -7.48 -10.35 -15.73
N GLU A 57 -7.62 -10.19 -14.42
CA GLU A 57 -7.34 -8.91 -13.74
C GLU A 57 -5.91 -8.44 -13.97
N GLY A 58 -4.93 -9.38 -13.96
CA GLY A 58 -3.53 -9.09 -14.25
C GLY A 58 -3.31 -8.48 -15.63
N GLU A 59 -4.05 -8.94 -16.66
CA GLU A 59 -3.94 -8.38 -18.00
C GLU A 59 -4.49 -6.95 -18.07
N ILE A 60 -5.63 -6.67 -17.40
CA ILE A 60 -6.16 -5.31 -17.33
C ILE A 60 -5.16 -4.40 -16.64
N ARG A 61 -4.56 -4.86 -15.54
CA ARG A 61 -3.55 -4.10 -14.80
C ARG A 61 -2.33 -3.80 -15.67
N ALA A 62 -1.81 -4.81 -16.38
CA ALA A 62 -0.70 -4.63 -17.32
C ALA A 62 -1.03 -3.59 -18.40
N GLN A 63 -2.21 -3.68 -19.02
CA GLN A 63 -2.66 -2.71 -20.02
C GLN A 63 -2.73 -1.28 -19.47
N MET A 64 -3.20 -1.10 -18.23
CA MET A 64 -3.25 0.22 -17.58
C MET A 64 -1.85 0.77 -17.31
N ILE A 65 -0.91 -0.07 -16.91
CA ILE A 65 0.48 0.30 -16.63
C ILE A 65 1.19 0.65 -17.93
N GLU A 66 1.03 -0.13 -18.99
CA GLU A 66 1.60 0.14 -20.31
C GLU A 66 1.07 1.40 -20.97
N ASN A 67 -0.18 1.78 -20.65
CA ASN A 67 -0.77 3.05 -21.05
C ASN A 67 -0.38 4.22 -20.12
N ASP A 68 0.55 4.01 -19.19
CA ASP A 68 1.10 5.01 -18.26
C ASP A 68 0.04 5.71 -17.39
N LEU A 69 -0.98 4.98 -16.95
CA LEU A 69 -2.13 5.54 -16.23
C LEU A 69 -1.98 5.53 -14.70
N ILE A 70 -1.05 4.75 -14.13
CA ILE A 70 -0.85 4.64 -12.69
C ILE A 70 0.14 5.70 -12.23
N ASP A 71 -0.33 6.69 -11.49
CA ASP A 71 0.48 7.80 -10.98
C ASP A 71 1.16 7.45 -9.66
N CYS A 72 0.37 6.99 -8.67
CA CYS A 72 0.90 6.61 -7.36
C CYS A 72 0.11 5.45 -6.75
N MET A 73 0.81 4.58 -6.04
CA MET A 73 0.25 3.47 -5.26
C MET A 73 0.69 3.57 -3.81
N ILE A 74 -0.26 3.59 -2.87
CA ILE A 74 0.01 3.69 -1.44
C ILE A 74 -0.59 2.49 -0.73
N ALA A 75 0.25 1.69 -0.04
CA ALA A 75 -0.23 0.66 0.86
C ALA A 75 -0.48 1.28 2.24
N LEU A 76 -1.68 1.09 2.77
CA LEU A 76 -2.09 1.59 4.09
C LEU A 76 -2.15 0.46 5.11
N PRO A 77 -2.04 0.78 6.42
CA PRO A 77 -2.18 -0.21 7.47
C PRO A 77 -3.60 -0.82 7.50
N GLY A 78 -3.73 -1.96 8.15
CA GLY A 78 -5.04 -2.49 8.52
C GLY A 78 -5.66 -1.70 9.68
N GLN A 79 -6.89 -2.07 10.04
CA GLN A 79 -7.61 -1.52 11.19
C GLN A 79 -8.01 -0.03 11.08
N LEU A 80 -7.96 0.57 9.87
CA LEU A 80 -8.39 1.96 9.63
C LEU A 80 -9.93 2.11 9.55
N PHE A 81 -10.67 1.02 9.42
CA PHE A 81 -12.12 1.06 9.26
C PHE A 81 -12.83 0.41 10.45
N TYR A 82 -13.94 0.99 10.88
CA TYR A 82 -14.73 0.46 12.00
C TYR A 82 -15.30 -0.94 11.76
N THR A 83 -15.60 -1.28 10.50
CA THR A 83 -16.31 -2.51 10.12
C THR A 83 -15.38 -3.62 9.63
N THR A 84 -14.11 -3.33 9.36
CA THR A 84 -13.15 -4.32 8.86
C THR A 84 -11.72 -3.97 9.27
N GLN A 85 -10.94 -5.00 9.54
CA GLN A 85 -9.50 -4.87 9.87
C GLN A 85 -8.60 -5.08 8.65
N ILE A 86 -9.19 -5.26 7.46
CA ILE A 86 -8.44 -5.57 6.24
C ILE A 86 -7.57 -4.36 5.85
N PRO A 87 -6.27 -4.56 5.56
CA PRO A 87 -5.44 -3.50 5.02
C PRO A 87 -5.89 -3.12 3.61
N VAL A 88 -5.76 -1.84 3.29
CA VAL A 88 -6.21 -1.27 2.02
C VAL A 88 -5.07 -0.56 1.31
N CYS A 89 -5.32 -0.22 0.04
CA CYS A 89 -4.42 0.59 -0.76
C CYS A 89 -5.17 1.76 -1.40
N LEU A 90 -4.45 2.84 -1.61
CA LEU A 90 -4.89 3.96 -2.42
C LEU A 90 -4.31 3.83 -3.82
N TRP A 91 -5.17 3.94 -4.80
CA TRP A 91 -4.83 4.05 -6.21
C TRP A 91 -4.97 5.49 -6.65
N PHE A 92 -3.92 6.04 -7.26
CA PHE A 92 -3.99 7.30 -7.97
C PHE A 92 -3.72 7.05 -9.44
N MET A 93 -4.66 7.45 -10.27
CA MET A 93 -4.58 7.31 -11.72
C MET A 93 -4.73 8.67 -12.40
N THR A 94 -4.02 8.86 -13.51
CA THR A 94 -4.14 10.04 -14.36
C THR A 94 -4.03 9.67 -15.83
N LYS A 95 -4.61 10.46 -16.71
CA LYS A 95 -4.45 10.30 -18.17
C LYS A 95 -3.28 11.09 -18.73
N SER A 96 -2.67 11.97 -17.94
CA SER A 96 -1.51 12.75 -18.36
C SER A 96 -0.52 12.86 -17.21
N LYS A 97 0.71 12.44 -17.48
CA LYS A 97 1.85 12.61 -16.59
C LYS A 97 2.89 13.58 -17.16
N ALA A 98 2.62 14.14 -18.35
CA ALA A 98 3.45 15.18 -18.94
C ALA A 98 3.55 16.40 -18.01
N ALA A 99 4.61 17.17 -18.17
CA ALA A 99 4.78 18.42 -17.45
C ALA A 99 3.56 19.34 -17.64
N ASP A 100 3.09 19.93 -16.55
CA ASP A 100 2.01 20.93 -16.55
C ASP A 100 2.49 22.17 -15.78
N PRO A 101 3.13 23.13 -16.46
CA PRO A 101 3.64 24.33 -15.82
C PRO A 101 2.57 25.16 -15.11
N ALA A 102 1.32 25.12 -15.60
CA ALA A 102 0.22 25.86 -14.98
C ALA A 102 -0.15 25.31 -13.57
N LYS A 103 0.14 24.02 -13.34
CA LYS A 103 -0.06 23.37 -12.05
C LYS A 103 1.24 23.17 -11.26
N GLY A 104 2.38 23.59 -11.80
CA GLY A 104 3.69 23.34 -11.22
C GLY A 104 4.07 21.86 -11.21
N TYR A 105 3.63 21.06 -12.18
CA TYR A 105 3.94 19.64 -12.27
C TYR A 105 5.11 19.37 -13.19
N ARG A 106 6.07 18.56 -12.73
CA ARG A 106 7.15 18.05 -13.57
C ARG A 106 6.66 16.96 -14.52
N ASP A 107 7.45 16.63 -15.51
CA ASP A 107 7.24 15.43 -16.32
C ASP A 107 7.49 14.16 -15.48
N ARG A 108 6.53 13.23 -15.52
CA ARG A 108 6.55 11.96 -14.79
C ARG A 108 6.18 10.78 -15.68
N GLN A 109 6.26 10.98 -17.00
CA GLN A 109 5.92 9.93 -17.97
C GLN A 109 6.82 8.69 -17.74
N GLY A 110 6.19 7.52 -17.75
CA GLY A 110 6.86 6.24 -17.51
C GLY A 110 7.28 5.97 -16.07
N GLU A 111 6.94 6.84 -15.12
CA GLU A 111 7.23 6.68 -13.70
C GLU A 111 5.96 6.38 -12.89
N THR A 112 6.09 5.60 -11.82
CA THR A 112 5.04 5.39 -10.81
C THR A 112 5.66 5.51 -9.43
N LEU A 113 5.04 6.31 -8.57
CA LEU A 113 5.46 6.41 -7.16
C LEU A 113 4.82 5.30 -6.34
N PHE A 114 5.63 4.60 -5.55
CA PHE A 114 5.18 3.62 -4.56
C PHE A 114 5.46 4.14 -3.16
N ILE A 115 4.45 4.10 -2.28
CA ILE A 115 4.57 4.47 -0.86
C ILE A 115 4.07 3.31 -0.02
N ASP A 116 4.89 2.82 0.89
CA ASP A 116 4.52 1.81 1.87
C ASP A 116 4.27 2.47 3.24
N ALA A 117 3.03 2.83 3.47
CA ALA A 117 2.59 3.47 4.70
C ALA A 117 2.01 2.47 5.73
N ARG A 118 2.24 1.15 5.56
CA ARG A 118 1.67 0.11 6.45
C ARG A 118 2.12 0.23 7.89
N ASN A 119 3.27 0.83 8.13
CA ASN A 119 3.83 1.04 9.47
C ASN A 119 3.37 2.34 10.14
N LEU A 120 2.64 3.21 9.43
CA LEU A 120 2.10 4.45 9.96
C LEU A 120 0.82 4.21 10.77
N GLY A 121 0.42 5.25 11.48
CA GLY A 121 -0.78 5.28 12.31
C GLY A 121 -0.58 4.73 13.71
N THR A 122 -1.40 5.22 14.62
CA THR A 122 -1.45 4.87 16.05
C THR A 122 -2.73 4.13 16.40
N MET A 123 -2.65 3.19 17.35
CA MET A 123 -3.83 2.50 17.86
C MET A 123 -4.61 3.43 18.78
N ILE A 124 -5.85 3.76 18.40
CA ILE A 124 -6.79 4.55 19.23
C ILE A 124 -7.70 3.66 20.06
N SER A 125 -7.78 2.37 19.72
CA SER A 125 -8.47 1.35 20.51
C SER A 125 -7.78 0.00 20.30
N ARG A 126 -8.28 -1.06 20.95
CA ARG A 126 -7.75 -2.42 20.77
C ARG A 126 -7.85 -2.92 19.32
N THR A 127 -8.75 -2.39 18.54
CA THR A 127 -9.08 -2.89 17.19
C THR A 127 -9.01 -1.83 16.10
N THR A 128 -8.82 -0.56 16.44
CA THR A 128 -8.88 0.56 15.50
C THR A 128 -7.59 1.37 15.52
N LYS A 129 -7.06 1.62 14.36
CA LYS A 129 -5.90 2.47 14.09
C LYS A 129 -6.35 3.77 13.41
N GLU A 130 -5.66 4.86 13.68
CA GLU A 130 -5.87 6.15 13.03
C GLU A 130 -4.55 6.68 12.47
N LEU A 131 -4.61 7.28 11.28
CA LEU A 131 -3.48 8.02 10.75
C LEU A 131 -3.47 9.41 11.39
N THR A 132 -2.34 9.77 11.99
CA THR A 132 -2.17 11.10 12.58
C THR A 132 -2.05 12.17 11.49
N THR A 133 -2.17 13.43 11.89
CA THR A 133 -1.93 14.55 10.95
C THR A 133 -0.53 14.50 10.36
N GLU A 134 0.47 14.07 11.15
CA GLU A 134 1.85 13.90 10.73
C GLU A 134 2.00 12.75 9.73
N ASP A 135 1.32 11.63 9.93
CA ASP A 135 1.32 10.50 8.99
C ASP A 135 0.75 10.92 7.64
N ILE A 136 -0.38 11.63 7.67
CA ILE A 136 -1.02 12.15 6.45
C ILE A 136 -0.11 13.16 5.75
N ALA A 137 0.51 14.08 6.50
CA ALA A 137 1.45 15.05 5.97
C ALA A 137 2.66 14.36 5.33
N THR A 138 3.23 13.34 5.98
CA THR A 138 4.36 12.58 5.44
C THR A 138 4.04 11.94 4.08
N ILE A 139 2.88 11.31 3.95
CA ILE A 139 2.42 10.72 2.69
C ILE A 139 2.19 11.82 1.63
N ALA A 140 1.48 12.88 2.00
CA ALA A 140 1.13 13.96 1.09
C ALA A 140 2.37 14.74 0.62
N ASP A 141 3.29 15.07 1.52
CA ASP A 141 4.53 15.77 1.22
C ASP A 141 5.41 14.95 0.27
N THR A 142 5.53 13.64 0.50
CA THR A 142 6.26 12.73 -0.39
C THR A 142 5.69 12.74 -1.80
N TYR A 143 4.36 12.62 -1.94
CA TYR A 143 3.69 12.67 -3.24
C TYR A 143 3.87 14.04 -3.92
N HIS A 144 3.72 15.13 -3.18
CA HIS A 144 3.88 16.48 -3.71
C HIS A 144 5.32 16.80 -4.07
N ALA A 145 6.30 16.38 -3.27
CA ALA A 145 7.71 16.56 -3.58
C ALA A 145 8.10 15.83 -4.88
N TRP A 146 7.58 14.60 -5.10
CA TRP A 146 7.82 13.86 -6.32
C TRP A 146 7.15 14.48 -7.54
N ARG A 147 5.91 14.97 -7.40
CA ARG A 147 5.11 15.45 -8.51
C ARG A 147 5.46 16.86 -8.97
N SER A 148 5.86 17.72 -8.05
CA SER A 148 6.00 19.16 -8.30
C SER A 148 7.34 19.50 -8.96
N THR A 149 7.38 20.65 -9.65
CA THR A 149 8.64 21.29 -10.03
C THR A 149 9.32 21.88 -8.79
N PRO A 150 10.64 22.13 -8.81
CA PRO A 150 11.34 22.76 -7.69
C PRO A 150 10.73 24.09 -7.26
N GLU A 151 10.26 24.89 -8.23
CA GLU A 151 9.66 26.20 -7.98
C GLU A 151 8.32 26.09 -7.23
N GLU A 152 7.44 25.15 -7.68
CA GLU A 152 6.18 24.91 -6.99
C GLU A 152 6.42 24.32 -5.60
N LEU A 153 7.39 23.42 -5.46
CA LEU A 153 7.72 22.86 -4.15
C LEU A 153 8.18 23.91 -3.18
N ALA A 154 9.06 24.83 -3.61
CA ALA A 154 9.49 25.97 -2.80
C ALA A 154 8.31 26.89 -2.43
N ALA A 155 7.38 27.13 -3.36
CA ALA A 155 6.17 27.89 -3.08
C ALA A 155 5.25 27.18 -2.05
N ARG A 156 5.13 25.84 -2.09
CA ARG A 156 4.38 25.06 -1.10
C ARG A 156 5.01 25.16 0.29
N ILE A 157 6.33 25.06 0.39
CA ILE A 157 7.06 25.23 1.64
C ILE A 157 6.83 26.63 2.22
N ALA A 158 6.93 27.65 1.38
CA ALA A 158 6.69 29.03 1.79
C ALA A 158 5.27 29.28 2.31
N ARG A 159 4.28 28.54 1.80
CA ARG A 159 2.88 28.57 2.29
C ARG A 159 2.64 27.69 3.53
N GLY A 160 3.60 26.86 3.92
CA GLY A 160 3.44 25.88 5.01
C GLY A 160 2.69 24.60 4.59
N ASP A 161 2.53 24.37 3.29
CA ASP A 161 1.81 23.23 2.72
C ASP A 161 2.71 21.99 2.51
N SER A 162 4.01 22.09 2.75
CA SER A 162 4.99 21.00 2.67
C SER A 162 6.20 21.27 3.52
N LYS A 163 6.85 20.23 4.01
CA LYS A 163 8.12 20.30 4.74
C LYS A 163 9.30 19.74 3.94
N LEU A 164 9.03 19.02 2.83
CA LEU A 164 10.07 18.42 2.01
C LEU A 164 10.56 19.38 0.94
N GLU A 165 11.87 19.60 0.90
CA GLU A 165 12.53 20.46 -0.11
C GLU A 165 12.73 19.75 -1.45
N LYS A 166 12.82 18.43 -1.45
CA LYS A 166 12.96 17.58 -2.62
C LYS A 166 12.44 16.18 -2.35
N TYR A 167 12.15 15.45 -3.41
CA TYR A 167 11.88 14.03 -3.35
C TYR A 167 13.19 13.22 -3.37
N GLU A 168 13.26 12.22 -2.51
CA GLU A 168 14.29 11.18 -2.53
C GLU A 168 13.65 9.83 -2.21
N ASP A 169 14.13 8.75 -2.88
CA ASP A 169 13.73 7.39 -2.53
C ASP A 169 14.18 7.08 -1.09
N GLN A 170 13.28 6.47 -0.31
CA GLN A 170 13.55 6.08 1.08
C GLN A 170 13.28 4.59 1.24
N ALA A 171 14.34 3.83 1.54
CA ALA A 171 14.24 2.39 1.77
C ALA A 171 13.19 2.08 2.84
N GLY A 172 12.30 1.12 2.55
CA GLY A 172 11.19 0.73 3.42
C GLY A 172 9.99 1.68 3.44
N PHE A 173 10.04 2.83 2.75
CA PHE A 173 8.92 3.79 2.77
C PHE A 173 8.45 4.21 1.37
N CYS A 174 9.31 4.79 0.53
CA CYS A 174 8.89 5.24 -0.79
C CYS A 174 9.95 5.03 -1.86
N LYS A 175 9.50 4.78 -3.10
CA LYS A 175 10.37 4.63 -4.26
C LYS A 175 9.63 4.95 -5.54
N VAL A 176 10.32 5.60 -6.47
CA VAL A 176 9.89 5.71 -7.86
C VAL A 176 10.35 4.48 -8.63
N ALA A 177 9.43 3.88 -9.38
CA ALA A 177 9.72 2.80 -10.29
C ALA A 177 9.41 3.20 -11.73
N THR A 178 10.26 2.76 -12.64
CA THR A 178 10.04 2.91 -14.07
C THR A 178 9.05 1.86 -14.58
N LEU A 179 8.51 2.06 -15.78
CA LEU A 179 7.70 1.06 -16.46
C LEU A 179 8.42 -0.29 -16.57
N GLN A 180 9.73 -0.27 -16.79
CA GLN A 180 10.53 -1.51 -16.91
C GLN A 180 10.62 -2.23 -15.55
N ASP A 181 10.86 -1.50 -14.45
CA ASP A 181 10.85 -2.09 -13.11
C ASP A 181 9.52 -2.78 -12.78
N ILE A 182 8.40 -2.18 -13.22
CA ILE A 182 7.07 -2.74 -12.99
C ILE A 182 6.85 -3.99 -13.85
N LYS A 183 7.31 -4.00 -15.08
CA LYS A 183 7.29 -5.19 -15.97
C LYS A 183 8.11 -6.35 -15.38
N ASP A 184 9.29 -6.07 -14.89
CA ASP A 184 10.19 -7.06 -14.27
C ASP A 184 9.61 -7.64 -12.97
N ASN A 185 8.65 -6.94 -12.37
CA ASN A 185 7.85 -7.36 -11.22
C ASN A 185 6.46 -7.93 -11.60
N ASP A 186 6.28 -8.48 -12.81
CA ASP A 186 5.05 -9.10 -13.28
C ASP A 186 3.82 -8.16 -13.20
N TYR A 187 4.02 -6.87 -13.42
CA TYR A 187 3.00 -5.82 -13.29
C TYR A 187 2.29 -5.79 -11.94
N VAL A 188 2.90 -6.30 -10.88
CA VAL A 188 2.38 -6.22 -9.52
C VAL A 188 2.64 -4.82 -8.97
N LEU A 189 1.60 -4.18 -8.39
CA LEU A 189 1.66 -2.80 -7.89
C LEU A 189 1.78 -2.72 -6.35
N THR A 190 2.24 -3.77 -5.69
CA THR A 190 2.40 -3.79 -4.23
C THR A 190 3.64 -2.99 -3.82
N PRO A 191 3.50 -1.85 -3.10
CA PRO A 191 4.61 -0.96 -2.76
C PRO A 191 5.79 -1.65 -2.10
N GLY A 192 5.56 -2.59 -1.18
CA GLY A 192 6.62 -3.32 -0.49
C GLY A 192 7.59 -4.10 -1.40
N ARG A 193 7.24 -4.35 -2.67
CA ARG A 193 8.17 -4.95 -3.65
C ARG A 193 9.21 -3.97 -4.17
N TYR A 194 8.90 -2.68 -4.13
CA TYR A 194 9.72 -1.62 -4.74
C TYR A 194 10.55 -0.88 -3.72
N VAL A 195 9.98 -0.58 -2.54
CA VAL A 195 10.65 0.25 -1.52
C VAL A 195 11.83 -0.45 -0.81
N GLY A 196 11.97 -1.77 -0.97
CA GLY A 196 13.00 -2.54 -0.28
C GLY A 196 12.72 -2.70 1.23
N ALA A 197 13.69 -3.24 1.95
CA ALA A 197 13.66 -3.30 3.40
C ALA A 197 14.19 -1.97 3.96
N ALA A 198 13.54 -1.44 5.00
CA ALA A 198 14.12 -0.37 5.80
C ALA A 198 15.48 -0.86 6.34
N GLU A 199 16.48 0.01 6.35
CA GLU A 199 17.71 -0.27 7.09
C GLU A 199 17.31 -0.52 8.55
N GLN A 200 17.47 -1.76 9.00
CA GLN A 200 17.37 -2.05 10.42
C GLN A 200 18.62 -1.47 11.05
N GLU A 201 18.45 -0.53 11.97
CA GLU A 201 19.55 -0.19 12.87
C GLU A 201 20.05 -1.50 13.47
N GLU A 202 21.26 -1.90 13.16
CA GLU A 202 21.92 -3.01 13.83
C GLU A 202 21.98 -2.64 15.31
N ASP A 203 21.25 -3.37 16.15
CA ASP A 203 21.23 -3.14 17.60
C ASP A 203 22.61 -3.44 18.24
N GLY A 204 23.63 -3.64 17.43
CA GLY A 204 25.01 -3.90 17.83
C GLY A 204 25.21 -5.21 18.61
N VAL A 205 24.14 -5.98 18.79
CA VAL A 205 24.18 -7.27 19.48
C VAL A 205 24.44 -8.37 18.46
N ALA A 206 25.54 -9.09 18.58
CA ALA A 206 25.85 -10.21 17.71
C ALA A 206 24.69 -11.23 17.69
N PHE A 207 24.31 -11.70 16.49
CA PHE A 207 23.21 -12.65 16.28
C PHE A 207 23.25 -13.84 17.26
N GLU A 208 24.44 -14.40 17.52
CA GLU A 208 24.61 -15.51 18.44
C GLU A 208 24.24 -15.17 19.90
N THR A 209 24.52 -13.94 20.34
CA THR A 209 24.16 -13.45 21.66
C THR A 209 22.66 -13.33 21.78
N LYS A 210 22.02 -12.67 20.79
CA LYS A 210 20.55 -12.50 20.73
C LYS A 210 19.82 -13.85 20.65
N MET A 211 20.32 -14.79 19.82
CA MET A 211 19.75 -16.14 19.73
C MET A 211 19.87 -16.90 21.04
N ARG A 212 20.99 -16.75 21.75
CA ARG A 212 21.18 -17.42 23.07
C ARG A 212 20.19 -16.88 24.10
N GLU A 213 20.00 -15.57 24.17
CA GLU A 213 19.06 -14.93 25.10
C GLU A 213 17.60 -15.29 24.76
N LEU A 214 17.22 -15.24 23.48
CA LEU A 214 15.88 -15.63 23.05
C LEU A 214 15.60 -17.11 23.30
N SER A 215 16.57 -17.99 23.03
CA SER A 215 16.44 -19.41 23.29
C SER A 215 16.27 -19.67 24.78
N LYS A 216 17.05 -19.00 25.65
CA LYS A 216 16.92 -19.12 27.10
C LYS A 216 15.52 -18.71 27.57
N THR A 217 15.05 -17.55 27.11
CA THR A 217 13.71 -17.04 27.43
C THR A 217 12.62 -18.01 26.95
N LEU A 218 12.76 -18.57 25.75
CA LEU A 218 11.81 -19.56 25.21
C LEU A 218 11.76 -20.81 26.11
N PHE A 219 12.92 -21.37 26.49
CA PHE A 219 12.94 -22.55 27.35
C PHE A 219 12.37 -22.29 28.76
N GLU A 220 12.58 -21.09 29.31
CA GLU A 220 11.96 -20.68 30.58
C GLU A 220 10.42 -20.59 30.43
N GLN A 221 9.91 -20.03 29.35
CA GLN A 221 8.48 -19.96 29.06
C GLN A 221 7.86 -21.36 28.85
N MET A 222 8.55 -22.24 28.14
CA MET A 222 8.10 -23.63 27.95
C MET A 222 8.00 -24.37 29.29
N LYS A 223 8.97 -24.19 30.18
CA LYS A 223 8.92 -24.78 31.53
C LYS A 223 7.74 -24.25 32.36
N GLN A 224 7.48 -22.94 32.30
CA GLN A 224 6.31 -22.34 32.95
C GLN A 224 4.99 -22.88 32.38
N ALA A 225 4.91 -23.08 31.08
CA ALA A 225 3.73 -23.66 30.42
C ALA A 225 3.49 -25.11 30.95
N GLU A 226 4.54 -25.93 31.05
CA GLU A 226 4.41 -27.29 31.64
C GLU A 226 3.93 -27.30 33.08
N GLU A 227 4.38 -26.33 33.89
CA GLU A 227 3.95 -26.19 35.29
C GLU A 227 2.47 -25.77 35.34
N LEU A 228 2.03 -24.85 34.49
CA LEU A 228 0.64 -24.43 34.35
C LEU A 228 -0.26 -25.57 33.88
N ASP A 229 0.17 -26.33 32.89
CA ASP A 229 -0.57 -27.51 32.40
C ASP A 229 -0.78 -28.54 33.50
N ARG A 230 0.24 -28.82 34.34
CA ARG A 230 0.09 -29.71 35.49
C ARG A 230 -0.91 -29.16 36.50
N ALA A 231 -0.84 -27.86 36.81
CA ALA A 231 -1.77 -27.24 37.76
C ALA A 231 -3.22 -27.28 37.23
N ILE A 232 -3.43 -27.05 35.93
CA ILE A 232 -4.74 -27.16 35.31
C ILE A 232 -5.29 -28.58 35.40
N ARG A 233 -4.49 -29.60 35.06
CA ARG A 233 -4.89 -31.01 35.15
C ARG A 233 -5.27 -31.38 36.57
N GLN A 234 -4.43 -31.01 37.55
CA GLN A 234 -4.70 -31.28 38.96
C GLN A 234 -5.99 -30.61 39.46
N ASN A 235 -6.25 -29.39 39.05
CA ASN A 235 -7.48 -28.68 39.39
C ASN A 235 -8.71 -29.34 38.77
N LEU A 236 -8.61 -29.81 37.53
CA LEU A 236 -9.70 -30.53 36.85
C LEU A 236 -9.96 -31.90 37.51
N GLU A 237 -8.92 -32.62 37.90
CA GLU A 237 -9.07 -33.88 38.70
C GLU A 237 -9.82 -33.63 40.01
N VAL A 238 -9.45 -32.59 40.78
CA VAL A 238 -10.11 -32.25 42.05
C VAL A 238 -11.59 -31.90 41.83
N LEU A 239 -11.93 -31.30 40.70
CA LEU A 239 -13.31 -30.93 40.31
C LEU A 239 -14.09 -32.12 39.71
N GLY A 240 -13.47 -33.28 39.53
CA GLY A 240 -14.11 -34.48 38.96
C GLY A 240 -14.20 -34.49 37.44
N TYR A 241 -13.42 -33.63 36.76
CA TYR A 241 -13.33 -33.55 35.30
C TYR A 241 -11.95 -33.98 34.76
N GLY A 242 -11.15 -34.70 35.53
CA GLY A 242 -9.91 -35.34 35.07
C GLY A 242 -10.21 -36.56 34.21
N GLU A 243 -9.38 -36.79 33.15
CA GLU A 243 -9.37 -38.05 32.37
C GLU A 243 -8.72 -39.18 33.16
#